data_c837a1c6e26bdc4260d5f0350c2f8571
#
_entry.id   c837a1c6e26bdc4260d5f0350c2f8571
#
_cell.length_a   1.000
_cell.length_b   1.000
_cell.length_c   1.000
_cell.angle_alpha   90.00
_cell.angle_beta   90.00
_cell.angle_gamma   90.00
#
_symmetry.space_group_name_H-M   'P 1'
#
loop_
_entity.id
_entity.type
_entity.pdbx_description
1 polymer ?
#
loop_
_entity_poly.entity_id
_entity_poly.type
_entity_poly.pdbx_seq_one_letter_code
_entity_poly.pdbx_strand_id
1 'polypeptide(L)'
;MGKRFTQYPPSISRSSRIWAAVRSLLGNVAVFALMLAGFYLLFTLFDTPEQHRLRGQNDELEAEFARLEMRYDTVEQVLDNVIERDKNVFRILFESEPYDFDDSASEQRWDNYDRLSQMSESELYRELNERMSDLERNEHHLARLFERIGAASDSLGSKANNIPAIQPVLNKELTLLTAPYGMLIHPFYKSLVAHQGVDYTVPTGSRVFATADGTVKEVKTRKTTSGRTIIINHGGGYETQYSHLSRIDVKKGQKVRRGDIIGLTGNSGLSLSPHLHYEVRFNGMRVDPIHYFFMELTPHDYQRIIKISQSGMQSFD
;
A
#
# COMPACT_ATOMS: atom_id res chain seq x y z
N MET A 1 -49.26 62.02 -88.81
CA MET A 1 -50.20 61.87 -87.71
C MET A 1 -49.86 60.52 -87.02
N GLY A 2 -49.03 60.50 -85.97
CA GLY A 2 -48.62 59.29 -85.29
C GLY A 2 -49.33 59.18 -83.93
N LYS A 3 -50.09 58.15 -83.75
CA LYS A 3 -50.75 57.87 -82.49
C LYS A 3 -49.73 57.15 -81.54
N ARG A 4 -49.39 57.77 -80.40
CA ARG A 4 -48.64 57.21 -79.29
C ARG A 4 -49.59 56.27 -78.51
N PHE A 5 -49.31 54.99 -78.53
CA PHE A 5 -49.93 54.03 -77.64
C PHE A 5 -49.23 54.15 -76.27
N THR A 6 -49.94 54.59 -75.24
CA THR A 6 -49.53 54.49 -73.86
C THR A 6 -49.82 53.09 -73.37
N GLN A 7 -48.78 52.31 -73.19
CA GLN A 7 -48.91 51.03 -72.51
C GLN A 7 -49.11 51.26 -71.00
N TYR A 8 -50.28 50.91 -70.50
CA TYR A 8 -50.54 50.81 -69.04
C TYR A 8 -49.81 49.56 -68.49
N PRO A 9 -49.08 49.70 -67.37
CA PRO A 9 -48.48 48.51 -66.75
C PRO A 9 -49.57 47.61 -66.29
N PRO A 10 -49.33 46.26 -66.42
CA PRO A 10 -50.33 45.27 -66.02
C PRO A 10 -50.68 45.37 -64.55
N SER A 11 -51.96 45.47 -64.23
CA SER A 11 -52.46 45.49 -62.85
C SER A 11 -52.12 44.20 -62.16
N ILE A 12 -51.18 44.25 -61.21
CA ILE A 12 -50.79 43.11 -60.38
C ILE A 12 -52.01 42.68 -59.57
N SER A 13 -52.53 41.46 -59.78
CA SER A 13 -53.69 40.90 -59.11
C SER A 13 -53.49 40.89 -57.58
N ARG A 14 -54.59 41.11 -56.83
CA ARG A 14 -54.55 41.10 -55.34
C ARG A 14 -53.97 39.80 -54.79
N SER A 15 -54.18 38.66 -55.46
CA SER A 15 -53.62 37.35 -55.07
C SER A 15 -52.08 37.31 -55.24
N SER A 16 -51.49 37.90 -56.27
CA SER A 16 -50.04 37.91 -56.46
C SER A 16 -49.29 38.74 -55.39
N ARG A 17 -49.95 39.80 -54.90
CA ARG A 17 -49.38 40.60 -53.78
C ARG A 17 -49.43 39.86 -52.46
N ILE A 18 -50.49 39.14 -52.21
CA ILE A 18 -50.61 38.25 -51.00
C ILE A 18 -49.57 37.16 -51.05
N TRP A 19 -49.42 36.45 -52.19
CA TRP A 19 -48.38 35.42 -52.36
C TRP A 19 -46.97 35.99 -52.24
N ALA A 20 -46.67 37.18 -52.75
CA ALA A 20 -45.39 37.86 -52.59
C ALA A 20 -45.10 38.15 -51.07
N ALA A 21 -46.11 38.64 -50.35
CA ALA A 21 -46.02 38.98 -48.93
C ALA A 21 -45.81 37.69 -48.10
N VAL A 22 -46.57 36.61 -48.40
CA VAL A 22 -46.39 35.30 -47.74
C VAL A 22 -45.01 34.72 -48.01
N ARG A 23 -44.51 34.80 -49.24
CA ARG A 23 -43.18 34.33 -49.61
C ARG A 23 -42.07 35.10 -48.89
N SER A 24 -42.26 36.44 -48.79
CA SER A 24 -41.34 37.29 -48.01
C SER A 24 -41.35 36.96 -46.51
N LEU A 25 -42.57 36.72 -45.95
CA LEU A 25 -42.72 36.35 -44.56
C LEU A 25 -42.05 34.99 -44.27
N LEU A 26 -42.30 33.99 -45.14
CA LEU A 26 -41.63 32.66 -45.01
C LEU A 26 -40.12 32.77 -45.16
N GLY A 27 -39.63 33.61 -46.07
CA GLY A 27 -38.18 33.88 -46.19
C GLY A 27 -37.59 34.47 -44.94
N ASN A 28 -38.25 35.44 -44.32
CA ASN A 28 -37.81 36.07 -43.08
C ASN A 28 -37.84 35.08 -41.90
N VAL A 29 -38.86 34.26 -41.81
CA VAL A 29 -38.96 33.19 -40.79
C VAL A 29 -37.83 32.16 -40.98
N ALA A 30 -37.51 31.77 -42.21
CA ALA A 30 -36.43 30.84 -42.50
C ALA A 30 -35.05 31.46 -42.12
N VAL A 31 -34.82 32.71 -42.43
CA VAL A 31 -33.58 33.43 -42.03
C VAL A 31 -33.49 33.52 -40.52
N PHE A 32 -34.57 33.82 -39.82
CA PHE A 32 -34.61 33.89 -38.36
C PHE A 32 -34.34 32.51 -37.72
N ALA A 33 -34.93 31.46 -38.28
CA ALA A 33 -34.68 30.07 -37.83
C ALA A 33 -33.22 29.68 -38.06
N LEU A 34 -32.62 30.05 -39.18
CA LEU A 34 -31.18 29.81 -39.42
C LEU A 34 -30.27 30.59 -38.47
N MET A 35 -30.64 31.85 -38.14
CA MET A 35 -29.90 32.63 -37.12
C MET A 35 -30.00 31.97 -35.74
N LEU A 36 -31.18 31.51 -35.32
CA LEU A 36 -31.34 30.79 -34.03
C LEU A 36 -30.57 29.48 -34.02
N ALA A 37 -30.59 28.71 -35.11
CA ALA A 37 -29.82 27.51 -35.25
C ALA A 37 -28.29 27.78 -35.18
N GLY A 38 -27.84 28.82 -35.86
CA GLY A 38 -26.44 29.28 -35.81
C GLY A 38 -26.02 29.72 -34.40
N PHE A 39 -26.90 30.49 -33.72
CA PHE A 39 -26.67 30.91 -32.34
C PHE A 39 -26.62 29.73 -31.39
N TYR A 40 -27.53 28.76 -31.53
CA TYR A 40 -27.53 27.52 -30.77
C TYR A 40 -26.28 26.71 -31.00
N LEU A 41 -25.83 26.60 -32.25
CA LEU A 41 -24.59 25.90 -32.61
C LEU A 41 -23.36 26.59 -32.02
N LEU A 42 -23.30 27.93 -32.07
CA LEU A 42 -22.25 28.72 -31.43
C LEU A 42 -22.25 28.50 -29.90
N PHE A 43 -23.42 28.49 -29.27
CA PHE A 43 -23.57 28.31 -27.84
C PHE A 43 -23.18 26.89 -27.39
N THR A 44 -23.37 25.87 -28.25
CA THR A 44 -22.96 24.49 -27.95
C THR A 44 -21.50 24.22 -28.27
N LEU A 45 -20.90 24.92 -29.21
CA LEU A 45 -19.49 24.75 -29.60
C LEU A 45 -18.51 25.61 -28.83
N PHE A 46 -18.96 26.76 -28.32
CA PHE A 46 -18.12 27.69 -27.55
C PHE A 46 -18.65 27.79 -26.13
N ASP A 47 -17.84 27.35 -25.18
CA ASP A 47 -18.13 27.51 -23.76
C ASP A 47 -18.23 29.02 -23.43
N THR A 48 -19.23 29.35 -22.63
CA THR A 48 -19.29 30.70 -22.05
C THR A 48 -18.13 30.89 -21.07
N PRO A 49 -17.68 32.14 -20.82
CA PRO A 49 -16.63 32.38 -19.82
C PRO A 49 -16.94 31.78 -18.44
N GLU A 50 -18.22 31.72 -18.11
CA GLU A 50 -18.67 31.13 -16.85
C GLU A 50 -18.60 29.58 -16.85
N GLN A 51 -18.95 28.94 -17.96
CA GLN A 51 -18.77 27.49 -18.14
C GLN A 51 -17.28 27.10 -18.12
N HIS A 52 -16.43 27.92 -18.74
CA HIS A 52 -14.99 27.66 -18.70
C HIS A 52 -14.41 27.80 -17.29
N ARG A 53 -14.90 28.79 -16.50
CA ARG A 53 -14.52 28.94 -15.10
C ARG A 53 -15.00 27.76 -14.24
N LEU A 54 -16.26 27.35 -14.43
CA LEU A 54 -16.84 26.21 -13.69
C LEU A 54 -16.14 24.88 -14.03
N ARG A 55 -15.79 24.66 -15.30
CA ARG A 55 -14.99 23.49 -15.70
C ARG A 55 -13.61 23.52 -15.03
N GLY A 56 -12.92 24.66 -15.06
CA GLY A 56 -11.64 24.79 -14.39
C GLY A 56 -11.71 24.51 -12.88
N GLN A 57 -12.78 24.96 -12.21
CA GLN A 57 -13.03 24.65 -10.80
C GLN A 57 -13.36 23.17 -10.57
N ASN A 58 -14.10 22.54 -11.47
CA ASN A 58 -14.37 21.10 -11.42
C ASN A 58 -13.10 20.27 -11.61
N ASP A 59 -12.28 20.62 -12.60
CA ASP A 59 -11.00 19.93 -12.84
C ASP A 59 -10.05 20.07 -11.64
N GLU A 60 -10.03 21.23 -10.98
CA GLU A 60 -9.25 21.46 -9.76
C GLU A 60 -9.79 20.64 -8.59
N LEU A 61 -11.12 20.59 -8.40
CA LEU A 61 -11.79 19.78 -7.40
C LEU A 61 -11.56 18.27 -7.63
N GLU A 62 -11.65 17.80 -8.87
CA GLU A 62 -11.36 16.40 -9.20
C GLU A 62 -9.90 16.03 -8.90
N ALA A 63 -8.97 16.93 -9.19
CA ALA A 63 -7.56 16.72 -8.87
C ALA A 63 -7.31 16.72 -7.35
N GLU A 64 -7.99 17.57 -6.58
CA GLU A 64 -7.93 17.55 -5.12
C GLU A 64 -8.59 16.29 -4.54
N PHE A 65 -9.71 15.86 -5.09
CA PHE A 65 -10.39 14.61 -4.71
C PHE A 65 -9.48 13.40 -4.93
N ALA A 66 -8.85 13.27 -6.11
CA ALA A 66 -7.91 12.19 -6.41
C ALA A 66 -6.70 12.22 -5.46
N ARG A 67 -6.24 13.40 -5.07
CA ARG A 67 -5.14 13.53 -4.08
C ARG A 67 -5.58 13.12 -2.67
N LEU A 68 -6.79 13.47 -2.27
CA LEU A 68 -7.36 13.06 -0.98
C LEU A 68 -7.60 11.55 -0.92
N GLU A 69 -8.12 10.95 -1.98
CA GLU A 69 -8.32 9.52 -2.11
C GLU A 69 -7.01 8.74 -1.95
N MET A 70 -5.94 9.15 -2.64
CA MET A 70 -4.61 8.54 -2.45
C MET A 70 -4.07 8.69 -1.02
N ARG A 71 -4.33 9.83 -0.35
CA ARG A 71 -3.93 10.02 1.05
C ARG A 71 -4.75 9.16 1.98
N TYR A 72 -6.05 9.03 1.75
CA TYR A 72 -6.95 8.18 2.53
C TYR A 72 -6.51 6.71 2.46
N ASP A 73 -6.30 6.17 1.25
CA ASP A 73 -5.81 4.81 1.04
C ASP A 73 -4.47 4.56 1.76
N THR A 74 -3.59 5.56 1.72
CA THR A 74 -2.30 5.47 2.41
C THR A 74 -2.49 5.39 3.92
N VAL A 75 -3.37 6.21 4.50
CA VAL A 75 -3.62 6.24 5.96
C VAL A 75 -4.36 4.98 6.41
N GLU A 76 -5.34 4.48 5.64
CA GLU A 76 -6.05 3.24 5.94
C GLU A 76 -5.06 2.06 5.97
N GLN A 77 -4.18 1.96 4.98
CA GLN A 77 -3.12 0.93 4.98
C GLN A 77 -2.15 1.07 6.16
N VAL A 78 -1.82 2.30 6.56
CA VAL A 78 -0.99 2.55 7.75
C VAL A 78 -1.70 2.05 9.00
N LEU A 79 -2.99 2.36 9.14
CA LEU A 79 -3.78 1.98 10.31
C LEU A 79 -3.92 0.46 10.43
N ASP A 80 -4.25 -0.22 9.34
CA ASP A 80 -4.38 -1.68 9.31
C ASP A 80 -3.06 -2.38 9.70
N ASN A 81 -1.95 -1.92 9.15
CA ASN A 81 -0.63 -2.45 9.49
C ASN A 81 -0.22 -2.16 10.94
N VAL A 82 -0.62 -1.01 11.47
CA VAL A 82 -0.36 -0.67 12.88
C VAL A 82 -1.17 -1.57 13.80
N ILE A 83 -2.45 -1.80 13.50
CA ILE A 83 -3.32 -2.71 14.25
C ILE A 83 -2.76 -4.14 14.20
N GLU A 84 -2.36 -4.62 13.04
CA GLU A 84 -1.77 -5.95 12.90
C GLU A 84 -0.45 -6.08 13.67
N ARG A 85 0.41 -5.06 13.59
CA ARG A 85 1.64 -5.00 14.37
C ARG A 85 1.36 -4.99 15.88
N ASP A 86 0.40 -4.20 16.33
CA ASP A 86 0.00 -4.14 17.75
C ASP A 86 -0.51 -5.50 18.23
N LYS A 87 -1.40 -6.16 17.46
CA LYS A 87 -1.86 -7.52 17.73
C LYS A 87 -0.69 -8.50 17.83
N ASN A 88 0.29 -8.43 16.95
CA ASN A 88 1.45 -9.31 16.96
C ASN A 88 2.40 -9.02 18.14
N VAL A 89 2.67 -7.76 18.44
CA VAL A 89 3.47 -7.36 19.61
C VAL A 89 2.78 -7.80 20.90
N PHE A 90 1.46 -7.60 21.00
CA PHE A 90 0.67 -8.04 22.15
C PHE A 90 0.76 -9.56 22.33
N ARG A 91 0.54 -10.33 21.25
CA ARG A 91 0.65 -11.79 21.25
C ARG A 91 2.04 -12.28 21.70
N ILE A 92 3.10 -11.61 21.22
CA ILE A 92 4.48 -11.95 21.54
C ILE A 92 4.84 -11.60 22.99
N LEU A 93 4.41 -10.44 23.49
CA LEU A 93 4.78 -9.96 24.82
C LEU A 93 3.94 -10.61 25.93
N PHE A 94 2.66 -10.87 25.68
CA PHE A 94 1.72 -11.36 26.68
C PHE A 94 1.36 -12.84 26.54
N GLU A 95 1.90 -13.52 25.49
CA GLU A 95 1.62 -14.95 25.19
C GLU A 95 0.11 -15.27 25.12
N SER A 96 -0.72 -14.27 24.78
CA SER A 96 -2.18 -14.36 24.70
C SER A 96 -2.70 -13.77 23.42
N GLU A 97 -3.86 -14.27 22.94
CA GLU A 97 -4.53 -13.64 21.80
C GLU A 97 -4.97 -12.23 22.17
N PRO A 98 -4.72 -11.24 21.30
CA PRO A 98 -5.21 -9.89 21.50
C PRO A 98 -6.74 -9.90 21.50
N TYR A 99 -7.33 -9.03 22.30
CA TYR A 99 -8.77 -8.84 22.32
C TYR A 99 -9.24 -8.50 20.91
N ASP A 100 -10.16 -9.30 20.35
CA ASP A 100 -10.78 -8.99 19.07
C ASP A 100 -11.50 -7.65 19.20
N PHE A 101 -10.96 -6.64 18.53
CA PHE A 101 -11.70 -5.42 18.29
C PHE A 101 -12.79 -5.77 17.26
N ASP A 102 -13.88 -6.19 17.83
CA ASP A 102 -15.26 -6.25 17.37
C ASP A 102 -15.54 -6.10 15.86
N ASP A 103 -16.18 -7.13 15.31
CA ASP A 103 -16.83 -7.18 13.98
C ASP A 103 -17.92 -6.09 13.77
N SER A 104 -18.24 -5.29 14.78
CA SER A 104 -19.14 -4.14 14.70
C SER A 104 -18.67 -3.06 13.73
N ALA A 105 -17.38 -3.01 13.43
CA ALA A 105 -16.83 -2.09 12.43
C ALA A 105 -17.35 -2.37 11.01
N SER A 106 -17.74 -3.59 10.69
CA SER A 106 -18.29 -3.95 9.38
C SER A 106 -19.74 -3.46 9.20
N GLU A 107 -20.58 -3.59 10.22
CA GLU A 107 -21.96 -3.08 10.19
C GLU A 107 -21.97 -1.54 10.17
N GLN A 108 -21.08 -0.89 10.92
CA GLN A 108 -20.94 0.57 10.87
C GLN A 108 -20.47 1.11 9.52
N ARG A 109 -19.79 0.32 8.68
CA ARG A 109 -19.38 0.73 7.33
C ARG A 109 -20.56 0.97 6.40
N TRP A 110 -21.56 0.10 6.43
CA TRP A 110 -22.75 0.24 5.58
C TRP A 110 -23.64 1.41 6.00
N ASP A 111 -23.86 1.59 7.29
CA ASP A 111 -24.59 2.74 7.83
C ASP A 111 -23.88 4.08 7.50
N ASN A 112 -22.56 4.11 7.55
CA ASN A 112 -21.78 5.26 7.14
C ASN A 112 -21.85 5.52 5.62
N TYR A 113 -21.86 4.49 4.78
CA TYR A 113 -21.98 4.65 3.34
C TYR A 113 -23.32 5.28 2.96
N ASP A 114 -24.44 4.79 3.54
CA ASP A 114 -25.77 5.34 3.30
C ASP A 114 -25.87 6.82 3.76
N ARG A 115 -25.26 7.14 4.88
CA ARG A 115 -25.18 8.52 5.36
C ARG A 115 -24.36 9.43 4.43
N LEU A 116 -23.17 8.98 4.03
CA LEU A 116 -22.28 9.73 3.14
C LEU A 116 -22.89 9.93 1.76
N SER A 117 -23.64 8.93 1.24
CA SER A 117 -24.32 9.03 -0.06
C SER A 117 -25.45 10.07 -0.11
N GLN A 118 -25.97 10.49 1.05
CA GLN A 118 -27.04 11.48 1.19
C GLN A 118 -26.51 12.90 1.48
N MET A 119 -25.21 13.05 1.69
CA MET A 119 -24.59 14.36 1.98
C MET A 119 -24.39 15.17 0.72
N SER A 120 -24.44 16.48 0.84
CA SER A 120 -24.02 17.38 -0.22
C SER A 120 -22.51 17.35 -0.38
N GLU A 121 -22.03 17.69 -1.58
CA GLU A 121 -20.62 17.69 -1.95
C GLU A 121 -19.75 18.50 -0.98
N SER A 122 -20.24 19.66 -0.54
CA SER A 122 -19.53 20.51 0.44
C SER A 122 -19.50 19.95 1.86
N GLU A 123 -20.52 19.19 2.27
CA GLU A 123 -20.56 18.52 3.56
C GLU A 123 -19.65 17.30 3.55
N LEU A 124 -19.66 16.54 2.47
CA LEU A 124 -18.77 15.39 2.27
C LEU A 124 -17.30 15.82 2.32
N TYR A 125 -16.95 16.90 1.61
CA TYR A 125 -15.58 17.45 1.62
C TYR A 125 -15.14 17.89 3.03
N ARG A 126 -16.02 18.56 3.79
CA ARG A 126 -15.72 18.95 5.17
C ARG A 126 -15.51 17.73 6.08
N GLU A 127 -16.40 16.73 6.02
CA GLU A 127 -16.27 15.50 6.81
C GLU A 127 -15.02 14.71 6.47
N LEU A 128 -14.68 14.60 5.18
CA LEU A 128 -13.44 13.95 4.75
C LEU A 128 -12.20 14.66 5.32
N ASN A 129 -12.15 15.99 5.28
CA ASN A 129 -11.04 16.75 5.85
C ASN A 129 -10.94 16.60 7.38
N GLU A 130 -12.07 16.58 8.09
CA GLU A 130 -12.10 16.33 9.54
C GLU A 130 -11.57 14.93 9.87
N ARG A 131 -12.03 13.89 9.14
CA ARG A 131 -11.55 12.52 9.32
C ARG A 131 -10.07 12.35 8.98
N MET A 132 -9.62 12.98 7.90
CA MET A 132 -8.19 13.00 7.56
C MET A 132 -7.34 13.61 8.67
N SER A 133 -7.79 14.72 9.25
CA SER A 133 -7.09 15.37 10.38
C SER A 133 -7.10 14.50 11.64
N ASP A 134 -8.18 13.73 11.87
CA ASP A 134 -8.26 12.78 12.98
C ASP A 134 -7.31 11.59 12.78
N LEU A 135 -7.24 11.08 11.56
CA LEU A 135 -6.34 9.99 11.19
C LEU A 135 -4.86 10.43 11.32
N GLU A 136 -4.50 11.63 10.85
CA GLU A 136 -3.16 12.19 11.02
C GLU A 136 -2.80 12.36 12.51
N ARG A 137 -3.76 12.80 13.35
CA ARG A 137 -3.57 12.88 14.81
C ARG A 137 -3.37 11.50 15.44
N ASN A 138 -4.13 10.52 15.01
CA ASN A 138 -4.02 9.14 15.50
C ASN A 138 -2.71 8.48 15.07
N GLU A 139 -2.22 8.73 13.85
CA GLU A 139 -0.91 8.28 13.39
C GLU A 139 0.21 8.79 14.32
N HIS A 140 0.21 10.08 14.64
CA HIS A 140 1.17 10.65 15.57
C HIS A 140 1.02 10.13 17.00
N HIS A 141 -0.20 9.80 17.42
CA HIS A 141 -0.43 9.19 18.75
C HIS A 141 0.12 7.76 18.79
N LEU A 142 -0.12 6.97 17.76
CA LEU A 142 0.36 5.61 17.64
C LEU A 142 1.89 5.55 17.50
N ALA A 143 2.51 6.45 16.73
CA ALA A 143 3.97 6.55 16.65
C ALA A 143 4.59 6.77 18.04
N ARG A 144 4.01 7.66 18.86
CA ARG A 144 4.46 7.87 20.25
C ARG A 144 4.20 6.67 21.17
N LEU A 145 3.10 5.92 20.96
CA LEU A 145 2.84 4.69 21.68
C LEU A 145 3.90 3.62 21.37
N PHE A 146 4.31 3.49 20.10
CA PHE A 146 5.38 2.57 19.71
C PHE A 146 6.75 2.96 20.28
N GLU A 147 7.07 4.25 20.33
CA GLU A 147 8.28 4.71 21.04
C GLU A 147 8.22 4.33 22.52
N ARG A 148 7.06 4.48 23.17
CA ARG A 148 6.88 4.10 24.57
C ARG A 148 6.93 2.60 24.79
N ILE A 149 6.38 1.78 23.89
CA ILE A 149 6.47 0.31 23.94
C ILE A 149 7.92 -0.11 23.73
N GLY A 150 8.65 0.50 22.79
CA GLY A 150 10.08 0.26 22.60
C GLY A 150 10.88 0.56 23.87
N ALA A 151 10.65 1.73 24.46
CA ALA A 151 11.29 2.13 25.73
C ALA A 151 10.85 1.25 26.92
N ALA A 152 9.60 0.80 26.97
CA ALA A 152 9.11 -0.14 27.97
C ALA A 152 9.68 -1.55 27.79
N SER A 153 9.94 -1.96 26.54
CA SER A 153 10.66 -3.22 26.23
C SER A 153 12.07 -3.23 26.83
N ASP A 154 12.76 -2.10 26.79
CA ASP A 154 14.07 -1.98 27.45
C ASP A 154 13.96 -2.08 28.99
N SER A 155 12.82 -1.72 29.56
CA SER A 155 12.54 -1.79 31.00
C SER A 155 12.01 -3.15 31.47
N LEU A 156 11.47 -3.99 30.59
CA LEU A 156 10.94 -5.33 30.89
C LEU A 156 12.03 -6.39 31.19
N GLY A 157 13.29 -5.99 31.17
CA GLY A 157 14.43 -6.82 31.60
C GLY A 157 14.74 -7.99 30.66
N SER A 158 15.33 -9.05 31.19
CA SER A 158 15.90 -10.17 30.43
C SER A 158 14.91 -10.89 29.49
N LYS A 159 13.61 -10.80 29.70
CA LYS A 159 12.60 -11.44 28.82
C LYS A 159 12.49 -10.78 27.46
N ALA A 160 12.56 -9.45 27.38
CA ALA A 160 12.51 -8.74 26.11
C ALA A 160 13.75 -8.95 25.24
N ASN A 161 14.90 -9.22 25.87
CA ASN A 161 16.13 -9.50 25.17
C ASN A 161 16.14 -10.89 24.48
N ASN A 162 15.24 -11.76 24.87
CA ASN A 162 15.12 -13.10 24.30
C ASN A 162 14.25 -13.14 23.02
N ILE A 163 13.54 -12.05 22.71
CA ILE A 163 12.71 -11.96 21.52
C ILE A 163 13.58 -11.59 20.32
N PRO A 164 13.51 -12.30 19.17
CA PRO A 164 14.35 -12.05 17.99
C PRO A 164 13.92 -10.79 17.21
N ALA A 165 14.10 -9.63 17.78
CA ALA A 165 13.45 -8.38 17.41
C ALA A 165 14.21 -7.48 16.41
N ILE A 166 15.34 -7.98 15.86
CA ILE A 166 16.12 -7.28 14.81
C ILE A 166 16.32 -8.20 13.59
N GLN A 167 16.62 -7.60 12.44
CA GLN A 167 16.97 -8.37 11.24
C GLN A 167 18.35 -9.05 11.42
N PRO A 168 18.53 -10.26 10.82
CA PRO A 168 19.80 -11.02 10.93
C PRO A 168 20.93 -10.45 10.08
N VAL A 169 20.64 -9.53 9.16
CA VAL A 169 21.59 -8.83 8.29
C VAL A 169 21.30 -7.34 8.26
N LEU A 170 22.29 -6.53 7.94
CA LEU A 170 22.10 -5.10 7.79
C LEU A 170 21.31 -4.81 6.48
N ASN A 171 20.07 -4.40 6.61
CA ASN A 171 19.13 -4.17 5.51
C ASN A 171 18.38 -2.84 5.66
N LYS A 172 19.11 -1.74 5.70
CA LYS A 172 18.53 -0.39 5.92
C LYS A 172 17.51 0.02 4.86
N GLU A 173 17.75 -0.35 3.61
CA GLU A 173 16.88 0.00 2.48
C GLU A 173 15.75 -1.01 2.26
N LEU A 174 15.67 -2.07 3.06
CA LEU A 174 14.69 -3.17 2.98
C LEU A 174 14.65 -3.91 1.64
N THR A 175 15.67 -3.73 0.79
CA THR A 175 15.73 -4.30 -0.56
C THR A 175 16.32 -5.71 -0.60
N LEU A 176 16.86 -6.21 0.52
CA LEU A 176 17.56 -7.49 0.57
C LEU A 176 16.62 -8.67 0.85
N LEU A 177 15.40 -8.44 1.35
CA LEU A 177 14.39 -9.48 1.54
C LEU A 177 13.86 -9.91 0.16
N THR A 178 14.08 -11.18 -0.20
CA THR A 178 13.76 -11.70 -1.54
C THR A 178 12.76 -12.84 -1.53
N ALA A 179 12.60 -13.54 -0.42
CA ALA A 179 11.54 -14.52 -0.28
C ALA A 179 10.91 -14.44 1.11
N PRO A 180 9.57 -14.26 1.18
CA PRO A 180 8.83 -14.24 2.44
C PRO A 180 8.58 -15.66 2.98
N TYR A 181 8.14 -15.71 4.22
CA TYR A 181 7.60 -16.93 4.85
C TYR A 181 6.26 -17.32 4.22
N GLY A 182 5.97 -18.61 4.11
CA GLY A 182 4.67 -19.11 3.70
C GLY A 182 4.69 -19.91 2.41
N MET A 183 3.56 -19.97 1.71
CA MET A 183 3.43 -20.74 0.47
C MET A 183 3.93 -19.91 -0.72
N LEU A 184 5.01 -20.36 -1.35
CA LEU A 184 5.63 -19.72 -2.52
C LEU A 184 5.55 -20.63 -3.75
N ILE A 185 5.62 -20.02 -4.92
CA ILE A 185 5.74 -20.74 -6.18
C ILE A 185 7.23 -20.98 -6.44
N HIS A 186 7.64 -22.26 -6.47
CA HIS A 186 9.02 -22.61 -6.81
C HIS A 186 9.39 -22.09 -8.20
N PRO A 187 10.52 -21.37 -8.35
CA PRO A 187 10.85 -20.66 -9.60
C PRO A 187 10.96 -21.60 -10.83
N PHE A 188 11.47 -22.82 -10.64
CA PHE A 188 11.69 -23.78 -11.74
C PHE A 188 10.50 -24.74 -11.90
N TYR A 189 10.08 -25.39 -10.81
CA TYR A 189 9.05 -26.44 -10.87
C TYR A 189 7.63 -25.90 -10.93
N LYS A 190 7.44 -24.58 -10.70
CA LYS A 190 6.10 -23.92 -10.67
C LYS A 190 5.11 -24.60 -9.72
N SER A 191 5.62 -25.38 -8.76
CA SER A 191 4.84 -26.01 -7.70
C SER A 191 4.78 -25.13 -6.46
N LEU A 192 3.72 -25.26 -5.67
CA LEU A 192 3.64 -24.60 -4.36
C LEU A 192 4.58 -25.30 -3.38
N VAL A 193 5.44 -24.52 -2.74
CA VAL A 193 6.41 -24.97 -1.73
C VAL A 193 6.23 -24.14 -0.47
N ALA A 194 6.24 -24.79 0.68
CA ALA A 194 6.20 -24.12 1.97
C ALA A 194 7.59 -23.59 2.34
N HIS A 195 7.78 -22.28 2.27
CA HIS A 195 8.99 -21.60 2.72
C HIS A 195 8.92 -21.38 4.23
N GLN A 196 9.87 -21.92 4.96
CA GLN A 196 9.82 -22.05 6.42
C GLN A 196 10.50 -20.90 7.18
N GLY A 197 10.95 -19.87 6.44
CA GLY A 197 11.63 -18.72 6.96
C GLY A 197 11.54 -17.54 5.97
N VAL A 198 12.50 -16.66 6.04
CA VAL A 198 12.69 -15.55 5.07
C VAL A 198 14.09 -15.63 4.48
N ASP A 199 14.20 -15.26 3.19
CA ASP A 199 15.48 -15.22 2.50
C ASP A 199 15.94 -13.79 2.29
N TYR A 200 17.20 -13.55 2.59
CA TYR A 200 17.90 -12.31 2.31
C TYR A 200 18.95 -12.55 1.24
N THR A 201 18.76 -12.01 0.04
CA THR A 201 19.80 -12.00 -0.99
C THR A 201 20.88 -11.01 -0.62
N VAL A 202 22.02 -11.53 -0.23
CA VAL A 202 23.18 -10.78 0.22
C VAL A 202 24.46 -11.38 -0.34
N PRO A 203 25.49 -10.57 -0.64
CA PRO A 203 26.77 -11.09 -1.08
C PRO A 203 27.37 -12.06 -0.08
N THR A 204 28.04 -13.10 -0.59
CA THR A 204 28.84 -14.01 0.26
C THR A 204 29.84 -13.23 1.09
N GLY A 205 29.89 -13.51 2.38
CA GLY A 205 30.79 -12.84 3.33
C GLY A 205 30.16 -11.65 4.06
N SER A 206 28.88 -11.34 3.84
CA SER A 206 28.15 -10.36 4.63
C SER A 206 27.99 -10.82 6.08
N ARG A 207 27.99 -9.90 7.02
CA ARG A 207 27.90 -10.20 8.46
C ARG A 207 26.50 -10.68 8.81
N VAL A 208 26.42 -11.74 9.60
CA VAL A 208 25.17 -12.27 10.18
C VAL A 208 25.16 -12.00 11.68
N PHE A 209 24.05 -11.45 12.16
CA PHE A 209 23.90 -11.02 13.54
C PHE A 209 22.92 -11.93 14.30
N ALA A 210 23.17 -12.17 15.59
CA ALA A 210 22.22 -12.78 16.48
C ALA A 210 21.03 -11.81 16.69
N THR A 211 19.80 -12.29 16.46
CA THR A 211 18.60 -11.45 16.49
C THR A 211 18.06 -11.21 17.89
N ALA A 212 18.50 -11.99 18.88
CA ALA A 212 18.22 -11.84 20.31
C ALA A 212 19.38 -12.38 21.15
N ASP A 213 19.34 -12.12 22.47
CA ASP A 213 20.21 -12.75 23.44
C ASP A 213 19.91 -14.26 23.49
N GLY A 214 20.93 -15.09 23.67
CA GLY A 214 20.70 -16.53 23.74
C GLY A 214 21.96 -17.37 23.89
N THR A 215 21.76 -18.67 23.71
CA THR A 215 22.85 -19.65 23.74
C THR A 215 22.82 -20.48 22.45
N VAL A 216 23.93 -20.60 21.79
CA VAL A 216 24.08 -21.44 20.59
C VAL A 216 23.75 -22.90 20.92
N LYS A 217 22.58 -23.35 20.43
CA LYS A 217 22.08 -24.72 20.66
C LYS A 217 22.80 -25.73 19.79
N GLU A 218 23.02 -25.38 18.52
CA GLU A 218 23.61 -26.28 17.55
C GLU A 218 24.38 -25.52 16.46
N VAL A 219 25.47 -26.13 15.99
CA VAL A 219 26.25 -25.70 14.84
C VAL A 219 26.41 -26.88 13.89
N LYS A 220 25.90 -26.73 12.66
CA LYS A 220 26.00 -27.74 11.59
C LYS A 220 27.02 -27.28 10.56
N THR A 221 28.06 -28.06 10.37
CA THR A 221 29.13 -27.79 9.40
C THR A 221 29.15 -28.78 8.24
N ARG A 222 28.37 -29.86 8.33
CA ARG A 222 28.29 -30.89 7.29
C ARG A 222 27.45 -30.45 6.11
N LYS A 223 27.66 -31.06 4.94
CA LYS A 223 26.83 -30.87 3.74
C LYS A 223 25.41 -31.41 3.96
N THR A 224 24.53 -30.57 4.44
CA THR A 224 23.09 -30.82 4.54
C THR A 224 22.37 -29.89 3.50
N THR A 225 21.08 -30.11 3.31
CA THR A 225 20.27 -29.18 2.46
C THR A 225 20.41 -27.74 2.91
N SER A 226 20.33 -27.44 4.21
CA SER A 226 20.49 -26.09 4.77
C SER A 226 21.95 -25.59 4.86
N GLY A 227 22.93 -26.39 4.43
CA GLY A 227 24.36 -26.05 4.47
C GLY A 227 24.90 -25.83 5.87
N ARG A 228 25.86 -24.91 6.00
CA ARG A 228 26.37 -24.48 7.30
C ARG A 228 25.31 -23.66 8.02
N THR A 229 24.95 -24.12 9.22
CA THR A 229 23.79 -23.61 9.96
C THR A 229 24.14 -23.36 11.41
N ILE A 230 23.61 -22.28 11.97
CA ILE A 230 23.62 -21.96 13.40
C ILE A 230 22.18 -22.01 13.88
N ILE A 231 21.94 -22.64 15.03
CA ILE A 231 20.67 -22.59 15.76
C ILE A 231 20.94 -22.00 17.14
N ILE A 232 20.21 -20.94 17.50
CA ILE A 232 20.32 -20.26 18.78
C ILE A 232 19.02 -20.46 19.55
N ASN A 233 19.14 -20.87 20.82
CA ASN A 233 18.03 -20.89 21.77
C ASN A 233 18.09 -19.59 22.58
N HIS A 234 17.03 -18.81 22.52
CA HIS A 234 16.92 -17.52 23.19
C HIS A 234 16.19 -17.60 24.54
N GLY A 235 15.65 -18.78 24.91
CA GLY A 235 14.73 -18.91 26.04
C GLY A 235 13.33 -18.42 25.69
N GLY A 236 12.39 -18.50 26.65
CA GLY A 236 11.01 -18.09 26.43
C GLY A 236 10.31 -18.76 25.26
N GLY A 237 10.74 -19.97 24.86
CA GLY A 237 10.22 -20.70 23.70
C GLY A 237 10.81 -20.29 22.33
N TYR A 238 11.67 -19.27 22.28
CA TYR A 238 12.24 -18.77 21.02
C TYR A 238 13.51 -19.49 20.60
N GLU A 239 13.55 -19.91 19.35
CA GLU A 239 14.75 -20.38 18.66
C GLU A 239 14.86 -19.70 17.30
N THR A 240 16.09 -19.40 16.88
CA THR A 240 16.37 -18.90 15.52
C THR A 240 17.36 -19.80 14.80
N GLN A 241 17.21 -19.88 13.47
CA GLN A 241 18.08 -20.63 12.61
C GLN A 241 18.61 -19.73 11.48
N TYR A 242 19.93 -19.86 11.23
CA TYR A 242 20.67 -19.11 10.21
C TYR A 242 21.35 -20.12 9.30
N SER A 243 20.97 -20.20 8.04
CA SER A 243 21.39 -21.25 7.09
C SER A 243 22.20 -20.70 5.92
N HIS A 244 22.80 -21.59 5.13
CA HIS A 244 23.61 -21.32 3.93
C HIS A 244 24.88 -20.49 4.17
N LEU A 245 25.41 -20.48 5.41
CA LEU A 245 26.56 -19.68 5.83
C LEU A 245 27.85 -20.10 5.09
N SER A 246 28.73 -19.14 4.84
CA SER A 246 30.09 -19.40 4.38
C SER A 246 31.05 -19.68 5.55
N ARG A 247 30.83 -18.99 6.69
CA ARG A 247 31.65 -19.13 7.90
C ARG A 247 30.78 -19.02 9.14
N ILE A 248 31.17 -19.77 10.15
CA ILE A 248 30.56 -19.77 11.49
C ILE A 248 31.61 -19.28 12.47
N ASP A 249 31.27 -18.24 13.24
CA ASP A 249 32.20 -17.60 14.17
C ASP A 249 31.90 -17.92 15.65
N VAL A 250 30.88 -18.78 15.88
CA VAL A 250 30.42 -19.19 17.22
C VAL A 250 30.49 -20.72 17.40
N LYS A 251 30.47 -21.17 18.65
CA LYS A 251 30.52 -22.58 19.02
C LYS A 251 29.26 -23.00 19.81
N LYS A 252 28.88 -24.26 19.72
CA LYS A 252 27.78 -24.80 20.54
C LYS A 252 28.04 -24.53 22.04
N GLY A 253 27.00 -24.06 22.72
CA GLY A 253 27.03 -23.63 24.13
C GLY A 253 27.53 -22.23 24.37
N GLN A 254 27.97 -21.49 23.35
CA GLN A 254 28.40 -20.12 23.48
C GLN A 254 27.18 -19.19 23.71
N LYS A 255 27.28 -18.29 24.70
CA LYS A 255 26.33 -17.21 24.90
C LYS A 255 26.58 -16.11 23.90
N VAL A 256 25.52 -15.58 23.32
CA VAL A 256 25.54 -14.44 22.38
C VAL A 256 24.52 -13.40 22.82
N ARG A 257 24.80 -12.15 22.50
CA ARG A 257 23.88 -11.03 22.69
C ARG A 257 23.26 -10.62 21.36
N ARG A 258 22.09 -10.02 21.42
CA ARG A 258 21.48 -9.38 20.26
C ARG A 258 22.48 -8.43 19.59
N GLY A 259 22.64 -8.56 18.27
CA GLY A 259 23.59 -7.78 17.48
C GLY A 259 25.03 -8.34 17.43
N ASP A 260 25.34 -9.40 18.17
CA ASP A 260 26.63 -10.07 18.04
C ASP A 260 26.79 -10.69 16.65
N ILE A 261 27.98 -10.57 16.05
CA ILE A 261 28.32 -11.25 14.80
C ILE A 261 28.51 -12.74 15.09
N ILE A 262 27.71 -13.60 14.43
CA ILE A 262 27.73 -15.06 14.64
C ILE A 262 28.32 -15.81 13.45
N GLY A 263 28.47 -15.16 12.29
CA GLY A 263 29.02 -15.77 11.09
C GLY A 263 28.91 -14.87 9.88
N LEU A 264 29.17 -15.45 8.71
CA LEU A 264 29.09 -14.76 7.42
C LEU A 264 28.17 -15.52 6.47
N THR A 265 27.41 -14.77 5.67
CA THR A 265 26.53 -15.29 4.62
C THR A 265 27.31 -16.06 3.54
N GLY A 266 26.66 -16.95 2.85
CA GLY A 266 27.30 -17.76 1.82
C GLY A 266 26.34 -18.36 0.81
N ASN A 267 26.74 -19.52 0.27
CA ASN A 267 26.00 -20.33 -0.68
C ASN A 267 26.28 -21.81 -0.42
N SER A 268 26.20 -22.24 0.87
CA SER A 268 26.49 -23.62 1.26
C SER A 268 25.21 -24.44 1.34
N GLY A 269 25.29 -25.73 1.02
CA GLY A 269 24.14 -26.64 1.00
C GLY A 269 23.42 -26.63 -0.35
N LEU A 270 22.14 -26.88 -0.33
CA LEU A 270 21.27 -26.80 -1.50
C LEU A 270 20.75 -25.34 -1.59
N SER A 271 21.41 -24.55 -2.41
CA SER A 271 21.11 -23.13 -2.59
C SER A 271 21.46 -22.71 -4.00
N LEU A 272 20.57 -21.99 -4.67
CA LEU A 272 20.71 -21.57 -6.08
C LEU A 272 21.57 -20.32 -6.24
N SER A 273 21.60 -19.46 -5.23
CA SER A 273 22.37 -18.21 -5.22
C SER A 273 22.79 -17.83 -3.81
N PRO A 274 23.80 -16.96 -3.63
CA PRO A 274 24.18 -16.47 -2.31
C PRO A 274 23.01 -15.79 -1.59
N HIS A 275 22.60 -16.34 -0.45
CA HIS A 275 21.56 -15.75 0.40
C HIS A 275 21.72 -16.22 1.86
N LEU A 276 21.00 -15.60 2.76
CA LEU A 276 20.78 -16.06 4.13
C LEU A 276 19.34 -16.52 4.24
N HIS A 277 19.12 -17.79 4.55
CA HIS A 277 17.84 -18.29 4.99
C HIS A 277 17.72 -18.18 6.50
N TYR A 278 16.68 -17.50 6.99
CA TYR A 278 16.47 -17.17 8.40
C TYR A 278 15.10 -17.67 8.87
N GLU A 279 15.09 -18.51 9.95
CA GLU A 279 13.86 -19.01 10.56
C GLU A 279 13.73 -18.48 11.99
N VAL A 280 12.49 -18.20 12.40
CA VAL A 280 12.08 -18.05 13.80
C VAL A 280 11.15 -19.18 14.18
N ARG A 281 11.37 -19.75 15.36
CA ARG A 281 10.49 -20.75 15.96
C ARG A 281 10.04 -20.28 17.33
N PHE A 282 8.77 -20.44 17.59
CA PHE A 282 8.17 -20.20 18.90
C PHE A 282 7.49 -21.48 19.39
N ASN A 283 7.88 -21.96 20.57
CA ASN A 283 7.42 -23.25 21.14
C ASN A 283 7.52 -24.42 20.14
N GLY A 284 8.59 -24.46 19.34
CA GLY A 284 8.86 -25.50 18.36
C GLY A 284 8.16 -25.32 17.01
N MET A 285 7.20 -24.42 16.88
CA MET A 285 6.51 -24.08 15.63
C MET A 285 7.26 -22.98 14.89
N ARG A 286 7.35 -23.09 13.57
CA ARG A 286 7.87 -22.01 12.72
C ARG A 286 6.85 -20.90 12.61
N VAL A 287 7.31 -19.66 12.72
CA VAL A 287 6.51 -18.43 12.64
C VAL A 287 7.14 -17.48 11.65
N ASP A 288 6.34 -16.56 11.10
CA ASP A 288 6.84 -15.56 10.16
C ASP A 288 7.82 -14.61 10.86
N PRO A 289 9.10 -14.57 10.44
CA PRO A 289 10.11 -13.74 11.06
C PRO A 289 9.84 -12.23 10.94
N ILE A 290 9.10 -11.79 9.91
CA ILE A 290 8.86 -10.37 9.64
C ILE A 290 8.14 -9.70 10.80
N HIS A 291 7.23 -10.40 11.46
CA HIS A 291 6.46 -9.87 12.59
C HIS A 291 7.31 -9.55 13.82
N TYR A 292 8.55 -10.02 13.86
CA TYR A 292 9.45 -9.82 15.00
C TYR A 292 10.42 -8.63 14.86
N PHE A 293 10.56 -8.01 13.69
CA PHE A 293 11.57 -6.94 13.46
C PHE A 293 11.16 -5.55 13.98
N PHE A 294 10.33 -5.50 15.01
CA PHE A 294 9.73 -4.28 15.51
C PHE A 294 10.70 -3.33 16.26
N MET A 295 11.84 -3.81 16.75
CA MET A 295 12.82 -2.97 17.45
C MET A 295 13.74 -2.20 16.50
N GLU A 296 13.91 -2.67 15.29
CA GLU A 296 14.81 -2.06 14.31
C GLU A 296 14.07 -1.18 13.31
N LEU A 297 12.82 -1.54 12.98
CA LEU A 297 12.05 -0.88 11.93
C LEU A 297 11.17 0.23 12.49
N THR A 298 11.18 1.38 11.79
CA THR A 298 10.14 2.39 12.00
C THR A 298 8.77 1.85 11.54
N PRO A 299 7.64 2.43 11.98
CA PRO A 299 6.32 2.04 11.49
C PRO A 299 6.20 2.05 9.96
N HIS A 300 6.78 3.06 9.31
CA HIS A 300 6.85 3.18 7.85
C HIS A 300 7.68 2.06 7.20
N ASP A 301 8.84 1.72 7.78
CA ASP A 301 9.70 0.65 7.27
C ASP A 301 9.07 -0.73 7.46
N TYR A 302 8.35 -0.92 8.56
CA TYR A 302 7.59 -2.14 8.81
C TYR A 302 6.52 -2.37 7.74
N GLN A 303 5.74 -1.34 7.39
CA GLN A 303 4.78 -1.43 6.29
C GLN A 303 5.45 -1.76 4.95
N ARG A 304 6.59 -1.13 4.69
CA ARG A 304 7.33 -1.35 3.46
C ARG A 304 7.81 -2.80 3.37
N ILE A 305 8.30 -3.40 4.46
CA ILE A 305 8.74 -4.81 4.46
C ILE A 305 7.56 -5.77 4.30
N ILE A 306 6.38 -5.47 4.87
CA ILE A 306 5.16 -6.25 4.65
C ILE A 306 4.72 -6.19 3.17
N LYS A 307 4.69 -5.01 2.55
CA LYS A 307 4.39 -4.88 1.11
C LYS A 307 5.38 -5.65 0.24
N ILE A 308 6.66 -5.58 0.57
CA ILE A 308 7.70 -6.34 -0.10
C ILE A 308 7.41 -7.84 0.03
N SER A 309 7.08 -8.34 1.20
CA SER A 309 6.78 -9.76 1.43
C SER A 309 5.55 -10.26 0.68
N GLN A 310 4.56 -9.41 0.46
CA GLN A 310 3.32 -9.74 -0.26
C GLN A 310 3.47 -9.67 -1.80
N SER A 311 4.54 -9.12 -2.32
CA SER A 311 4.73 -8.87 -3.76
C SER A 311 5.09 -10.10 -4.61
N GLY A 312 4.93 -11.32 -4.08
CA GLY A 312 5.06 -12.57 -4.86
C GLY A 312 6.49 -12.96 -5.22
N MET A 313 7.45 -12.72 -4.33
CA MET A 313 8.85 -13.09 -4.50
C MET A 313 9.08 -14.59 -4.53
N GLN A 314 10.23 -15.02 -5.06
CA GLN A 314 10.61 -16.42 -5.25
C GLN A 314 11.71 -16.81 -4.26
N SER A 315 11.59 -17.99 -3.64
CA SER A 315 12.67 -18.57 -2.80
C SER A 315 13.84 -19.03 -3.67
N PHE A 316 15.04 -19.03 -3.11
CA PHE A 316 16.27 -19.55 -3.71
C PHE A 316 16.69 -20.90 -3.11
N ASP A 317 15.87 -21.50 -2.28
CA ASP A 317 16.05 -22.84 -1.69
C ASP A 317 15.58 -23.96 -2.61
#